data_6975664bfbe0189ad1e5b567482e0e52
#
_entry.id   6975664bfbe0189ad1e5b567482e0e52
#
_cell.length_a   1.000
_cell.length_b   1.000
_cell.length_c   1.000
_cell.angle_alpha   90.00
_cell.angle_beta   90.00
_cell.angle_gamma   90.00
#
_symmetry.space_group_name_H-M   'P 1'
#
loop_
_entity.id
_entity.type
_entity.pdbx_description
1 polymer ?
#
loop_
_entity_poly.entity_id
_entity_poly.type
_entity_poly.pdbx_seq_one_letter_code
_entity_poly.pdbx_strand_id
1 'polypeptide(L)'
;MAETMTKKWNRAPLAPERVEEMERYLNKMSHEGWQCCEIVRDELRFVRGEQDEYIYRVQYFYESRDGEKDDYLRTLGETGAALVGEYGEVLILRKKTADGAFELYSDLDSKIAALEKRRSHYRSGMLGALVLVLVLLSGRHAYKAISQYGFSSWLDTQLDSPVYMVLTILIVAGLLAGGIAGMISVRREGKKIEELKRRRMIEE
;
A
#
# COMPACT_ATOMS: atom_id res chain seq x y z
N MET A 1 -10.40 -27.11 22.98
CA MET A 1 -9.83 -26.63 21.74
C MET A 1 -10.43 -25.26 21.46
N ALA A 2 -9.60 -24.24 21.19
CA ALA A 2 -10.15 -22.94 20.80
C ALA A 2 -10.81 -23.06 19.42
N GLU A 3 -11.98 -22.48 19.26
CA GLU A 3 -12.67 -22.40 17.98
C GLU A 3 -11.85 -21.52 17.04
N THR A 4 -11.57 -22.01 15.83
CA THR A 4 -10.75 -21.29 14.84
C THR A 4 -11.54 -21.08 13.55
N MET A 5 -11.32 -19.95 12.90
CA MET A 5 -11.93 -19.61 11.62
C MET A 5 -10.87 -19.05 10.69
N THR A 6 -10.93 -19.45 9.42
CA THR A 6 -10.09 -18.86 8.37
C THR A 6 -10.96 -18.15 7.36
N LYS A 7 -10.58 -16.94 6.99
CA LYS A 7 -11.29 -16.15 5.98
C LYS A 7 -10.33 -15.65 4.93
N LYS A 8 -10.65 -15.92 3.68
CA LYS A 8 -9.90 -15.45 2.54
C LYS A 8 -10.14 -13.96 2.32
N TRP A 9 -9.07 -13.19 2.25
CA TRP A 9 -9.09 -11.77 1.93
C TRP A 9 -8.70 -11.57 0.47
N ASN A 10 -9.68 -11.60 -0.44
CA ASN A 10 -9.46 -11.57 -1.88
C ASN A 10 -9.01 -10.20 -2.43
N ARG A 11 -8.71 -9.24 -1.56
CA ARG A 11 -8.39 -7.88 -1.96
C ARG A 11 -7.07 -7.46 -1.32
N ALA A 12 -5.99 -7.51 -2.11
CA ALA A 12 -4.73 -6.93 -1.68
C ALA A 12 -4.96 -5.48 -1.22
N PRO A 13 -4.47 -5.08 -0.03
CA PRO A 13 -4.61 -3.71 0.49
C PRO A 13 -3.66 -2.75 -0.25
N LEU A 14 -3.77 -2.69 -1.59
CA LEU A 14 -2.94 -1.84 -2.44
C LEU A 14 -3.47 -0.41 -2.56
N ALA A 15 -4.69 -0.13 -2.09
CA ALA A 15 -5.29 1.19 -2.12
C ALA A 15 -5.62 1.65 -0.69
N PRO A 16 -5.48 2.95 -0.38
CA PRO A 16 -5.76 3.48 0.97
C PRO A 16 -7.14 3.10 1.52
N GLU A 17 -8.16 3.10 0.66
CA GLU A 17 -9.52 2.72 1.04
C GLU A 17 -9.62 1.28 1.52
N ARG A 18 -8.81 0.38 0.95
CA ARG A 18 -8.78 -1.04 1.32
C ARG A 18 -8.07 -1.27 2.65
N VAL A 19 -7.08 -0.44 2.97
CA VAL A 19 -6.43 -0.45 4.28
C VAL A 19 -7.43 -0.07 5.36
N GLU A 20 -8.20 1.01 5.15
CA GLU A 20 -9.26 1.44 6.06
C GLU A 20 -10.41 0.40 6.13
N GLU A 21 -10.73 -0.27 5.01
CA GLU A 21 -11.73 -1.35 4.96
C GLU A 21 -11.26 -2.57 5.77
N MET A 22 -9.99 -2.96 5.63
CA MET A 22 -9.39 -4.05 6.39
C MET A 22 -9.38 -3.75 7.89
N GLU A 23 -8.96 -2.55 8.28
CA GLU A 23 -8.96 -2.13 9.69
C GLU A 23 -10.36 -2.20 10.30
N ARG A 24 -11.36 -1.64 9.61
CA ARG A 24 -12.76 -1.72 10.06
C ARG A 24 -13.25 -3.15 10.17
N TYR A 25 -12.88 -3.99 9.20
CA TYR A 25 -13.25 -5.40 9.21
C TYR A 25 -12.65 -6.15 10.41
N LEU A 26 -11.35 -5.98 10.67
CA LEU A 26 -10.67 -6.62 11.80
C LEU A 26 -11.25 -6.18 13.14
N ASN A 27 -11.53 -4.88 13.32
CA ASN A 27 -12.17 -4.37 14.53
C ASN A 27 -13.61 -4.87 14.68
N LYS A 28 -14.36 -4.99 13.59
CA LYS A 28 -15.70 -5.62 13.62
C LYS A 28 -15.61 -7.09 14.08
N MET A 29 -14.66 -7.86 13.55
CA MET A 29 -14.45 -9.25 13.97
C MET A 29 -14.09 -9.36 15.46
N SER A 30 -13.23 -8.44 15.96
CA SER A 30 -12.90 -8.36 17.39
C SER A 30 -14.14 -8.09 18.26
N HIS A 31 -15.00 -7.18 17.84
CA HIS A 31 -16.28 -6.91 18.48
C HIS A 31 -17.21 -8.14 18.49
N GLU A 32 -17.15 -8.98 17.46
CA GLU A 32 -17.88 -10.25 17.40
C GLU A 32 -17.20 -11.39 18.20
N GLY A 33 -16.07 -11.11 18.87
CA GLY A 33 -15.28 -12.07 19.67
C GLY A 33 -14.36 -12.97 18.83
N TRP A 34 -13.99 -12.52 17.61
CA TRP A 34 -13.03 -13.20 16.75
C TRP A 34 -11.73 -12.41 16.67
N GLN A 35 -10.66 -12.97 17.21
CA GLN A 35 -9.36 -12.30 17.26
C GLN A 35 -8.45 -12.78 16.13
N CYS A 36 -8.01 -11.87 15.27
CA CYS A 36 -7.05 -12.18 14.21
C CYS A 36 -5.69 -12.48 14.84
N CYS A 37 -5.21 -13.71 14.66
CA CYS A 37 -3.94 -14.17 15.24
C CYS A 37 -2.81 -14.27 14.21
N GLU A 38 -3.13 -14.46 12.94
CA GLU A 38 -2.13 -14.67 11.91
C GLU A 38 -2.69 -14.31 10.52
N ILE A 39 -1.77 -13.94 9.64
CA ILE A 39 -2.05 -13.72 8.22
C ILE A 39 -1.08 -14.58 7.42
N VAL A 40 -1.63 -15.47 6.61
CA VAL A 40 -0.84 -16.33 5.75
C VAL A 40 -1.27 -16.10 4.30
N ARG A 41 -0.41 -15.43 3.53
CA ARG A 41 -0.72 -15.02 2.15
C ARG A 41 -1.94 -14.09 2.12
N ASP A 42 -3.09 -14.58 1.60
CA ASP A 42 -4.36 -13.88 1.48
C ASP A 42 -5.44 -14.42 2.45
N GLU A 43 -5.03 -15.18 3.46
CA GLU A 43 -5.93 -15.76 4.46
C GLU A 43 -5.70 -15.14 5.84
N LEU A 44 -6.78 -14.65 6.44
CA LEU A 44 -6.83 -14.16 7.81
C LEU A 44 -7.28 -15.33 8.71
N ARG A 45 -6.48 -15.64 9.71
CA ARG A 45 -6.81 -16.66 10.73
C ARG A 45 -7.29 -16.00 12.00
N PHE A 46 -8.44 -16.46 12.47
CA PHE A 46 -9.08 -15.98 13.68
C PHE A 46 -9.20 -17.10 14.70
N VAL A 47 -9.10 -16.72 15.96
CA VAL A 47 -9.40 -17.58 17.12
C VAL A 47 -10.53 -16.96 17.93
N ARG A 48 -11.35 -17.80 18.56
CA ARG A 48 -12.39 -17.33 19.46
C ARG A 48 -11.76 -16.78 20.73
N GLY A 49 -12.13 -15.54 21.09
CA GLY A 49 -11.67 -14.81 22.27
C GLY A 49 -12.78 -13.96 22.86
N GLU A 50 -12.44 -13.03 23.72
CA GLU A 50 -13.39 -12.07 24.31
C GLU A 50 -13.79 -11.01 23.27
N GLN A 51 -14.98 -10.43 23.43
CA GLN A 51 -15.42 -9.30 22.60
C GLN A 51 -14.54 -8.09 22.89
N ASP A 52 -14.14 -7.39 21.83
CA ASP A 52 -13.30 -6.18 21.91
C ASP A 52 -11.98 -6.40 22.65
N GLU A 53 -11.45 -7.64 22.71
CA GLU A 53 -10.18 -7.94 23.38
C GLU A 53 -9.02 -7.14 22.79
N TYR A 54 -9.01 -6.97 21.45
CA TYR A 54 -7.96 -6.25 20.74
C TYR A 54 -8.54 -5.13 19.85
N ILE A 55 -7.79 -4.04 19.78
CA ILE A 55 -7.96 -2.99 18.78
C ILE A 55 -6.93 -3.25 17.69
N TYR A 56 -7.37 -3.24 16.43
CA TYR A 56 -6.52 -3.42 15.26
C TYR A 56 -6.26 -2.09 14.57
N ARG A 57 -5.02 -1.91 14.07
CA ARG A 57 -4.60 -0.83 13.19
C ARG A 57 -3.91 -1.40 11.98
N VAL A 58 -4.23 -0.86 10.82
CA VAL A 58 -3.67 -1.26 9.53
C VAL A 58 -3.05 -0.05 8.88
N GLN A 59 -1.77 -0.13 8.55
CA GLN A 59 -1.05 1.01 7.97
C GLN A 59 -0.02 0.59 6.94
N TYR A 60 0.31 1.52 6.03
CA TYR A 60 1.49 1.38 5.20
C TYR A 60 2.76 1.68 6.00
N PHE A 61 3.78 0.87 5.76
CA PHE A 61 5.12 1.12 6.23
C PHE A 61 6.10 1.02 5.07
N TYR A 62 6.75 2.13 4.75
CA TYR A 62 7.77 2.19 3.71
C TYR A 62 9.13 2.26 4.40
N GLU A 63 9.86 1.16 4.35
CA GLU A 63 11.22 1.09 4.87
C GLU A 63 12.15 1.94 4.00
N SER A 64 12.82 2.92 4.60
CA SER A 64 13.76 3.81 3.93
C SER A 64 15.20 3.42 4.20
N ARG A 65 15.44 2.61 5.24
CA ARG A 65 16.71 2.14 5.72
C ARG A 65 16.53 0.74 6.28
N ASP A 66 17.50 -0.13 6.03
CA ASP A 66 17.52 -1.48 6.61
C ASP A 66 17.37 -1.43 8.12
N GLY A 67 16.47 -2.24 8.68
CA GLY A 67 16.18 -2.32 10.10
C GLY A 67 15.24 -1.24 10.64
N GLU A 68 14.78 -0.28 9.84
CA GLU A 68 13.81 0.74 10.26
C GLU A 68 12.50 0.11 10.73
N LYS A 69 12.06 -0.97 10.07
CA LYS A 69 10.87 -1.72 10.46
C LYS A 69 11.01 -2.39 11.82
N ASP A 70 12.14 -3.02 12.06
CA ASP A 70 12.41 -3.71 13.32
C ASP A 70 12.50 -2.72 14.49
N ASP A 71 13.15 -1.58 14.30
CA ASP A 71 13.19 -0.49 15.27
C ASP A 71 11.78 0.04 15.57
N TYR A 72 10.98 0.24 14.52
CA TYR A 72 9.60 0.69 14.65
C TYR A 72 8.73 -0.32 15.41
N LEU A 73 8.79 -1.61 15.06
CA LEU A 73 8.03 -2.66 15.72
C LEU A 73 8.46 -2.84 17.18
N ARG A 74 9.75 -2.68 17.49
CA ARG A 74 10.26 -2.69 18.88
C ARG A 74 9.66 -1.54 19.70
N THR A 75 9.68 -0.32 19.15
CA THR A 75 9.09 0.85 19.83
C THR A 75 7.59 0.68 20.04
N LEU A 76 6.86 0.14 19.07
CA LEU A 76 5.45 -0.18 19.24
C LEU A 76 5.22 -1.24 20.30
N GLY A 77 6.09 -2.26 20.37
CA GLY A 77 6.04 -3.30 21.40
C GLY A 77 6.11 -2.74 22.83
N GLU A 78 6.90 -1.67 23.05
CA GLU A 78 6.98 -0.96 24.33
C GLU A 78 5.64 -0.33 24.75
N THR A 79 4.75 -0.03 23.78
CA THR A 79 3.39 0.50 24.02
C THR A 79 2.33 -0.59 24.15
N GLY A 80 2.74 -1.88 24.14
CA GLY A 80 1.83 -3.03 24.18
C GLY A 80 1.25 -3.43 22.82
N ALA A 81 1.67 -2.81 21.73
CA ALA A 81 1.25 -3.19 20.39
C ALA A 81 2.09 -4.36 19.84
N ALA A 82 1.46 -5.25 19.07
CA ALA A 82 2.09 -6.39 18.45
C ALA A 82 1.75 -6.49 16.97
N LEU A 83 2.72 -6.95 16.16
CA LEU A 83 2.50 -7.29 14.77
C LEU A 83 1.68 -8.58 14.68
N VAL A 84 0.58 -8.56 13.93
CA VAL A 84 -0.22 -9.75 13.59
C VAL A 84 0.32 -10.38 12.30
N GLY A 85 0.73 -9.56 11.35
CA GLY A 85 1.29 -9.97 10.08
C GLY A 85 1.45 -8.79 9.13
N GLU A 86 2.02 -9.09 7.97
CA GLU A 86 2.27 -8.10 6.94
C GLU A 86 1.77 -8.58 5.58
N TYR A 87 1.39 -7.63 4.73
CA TYR A 87 0.99 -7.86 3.36
C TYR A 87 1.68 -6.82 2.46
N GLY A 88 2.83 -7.18 1.88
CA GLY A 88 3.71 -6.22 1.20
C GLY A 88 4.16 -5.10 2.15
N GLU A 89 3.83 -3.87 1.79
CA GLU A 89 4.17 -2.67 2.58
C GLU A 89 3.10 -2.32 3.64
N VAL A 90 2.15 -3.22 3.90
CA VAL A 90 1.07 -2.99 4.87
C VAL A 90 1.31 -3.84 6.11
N LEU A 91 1.42 -3.17 7.26
CA LEU A 91 1.50 -3.79 8.57
C LEU A 91 0.12 -3.86 9.22
N ILE A 92 -0.18 -5.00 9.81
CA ILE A 92 -1.39 -5.22 10.59
C ILE A 92 -0.98 -5.42 12.03
N LEU A 93 -1.38 -4.49 12.86
CA LEU A 93 -0.99 -4.36 14.26
C LEU A 93 -2.21 -4.56 15.14
N ARG A 94 -1.99 -5.08 16.35
CA ARG A 94 -3.01 -5.18 17.38
C ARG A 94 -2.48 -4.74 18.74
N LYS A 95 -3.35 -4.21 19.58
CA LYS A 95 -3.08 -3.87 20.98
C LYS A 95 -4.27 -4.31 21.81
N LYS A 96 -4.03 -4.78 23.04
CA LYS A 96 -5.14 -5.09 23.96
C LYS A 96 -5.92 -3.81 24.28
N THR A 97 -7.24 -3.89 24.24
CA THR A 97 -8.13 -2.76 24.61
C THR A 97 -7.92 -2.33 26.05
N ALA A 98 -7.60 -3.29 26.94
CA ALA A 98 -7.27 -3.03 28.34
C ALA A 98 -6.02 -2.14 28.54
N ASP A 99 -5.09 -2.11 27.57
CA ASP A 99 -3.88 -1.31 27.61
C ASP A 99 -4.11 0.15 27.12
N GLY A 100 -5.37 0.54 26.93
CA GLY A 100 -5.77 1.88 26.53
C GLY A 100 -5.87 2.09 25.04
N ALA A 101 -6.03 3.35 24.63
CA ALA A 101 -6.20 3.72 23.22
C ALA A 101 -5.02 3.26 22.35
N PHE A 102 -5.32 2.79 21.13
CA PHE A 102 -4.31 2.41 20.17
C PHE A 102 -4.17 3.53 19.11
N GLU A 103 -3.31 4.49 19.40
CA GLU A 103 -2.91 5.51 18.46
C GLU A 103 -1.50 5.22 17.97
N LEU A 104 -1.32 5.12 16.64
CA LEU A 104 -0.02 4.85 16.02
C LEU A 104 0.92 6.07 16.05
N TYR A 105 0.34 7.24 16.18
CA TYR A 105 1.04 8.51 16.24
C TYR A 105 0.55 9.32 17.42
N SER A 106 1.46 9.67 18.31
CA SER A 106 1.13 10.41 19.53
C SER A 106 0.87 11.91 19.29
N ASP A 107 1.35 12.43 18.16
CA ASP A 107 1.27 13.86 17.82
C ASP A 107 0.87 14.08 16.36
N LEU A 108 0.43 15.30 16.06
CA LEU A 108 0.00 15.71 14.72
C LEU A 108 1.16 15.75 13.72
N ASP A 109 2.36 16.06 14.17
CA ASP A 109 3.53 16.16 13.29
C ASP A 109 3.96 14.79 12.78
N SER A 110 3.94 13.76 13.62
CA SER A 110 4.18 12.37 13.20
C SER A 110 3.13 11.88 12.21
N LYS A 111 1.85 12.22 12.42
CA LYS A 111 0.76 11.91 11.45
C LYS A 111 1.00 12.60 10.11
N ILE A 112 1.36 13.88 10.12
CA ILE A 112 1.67 14.66 8.91
C ILE A 112 2.85 14.06 8.18
N ALA A 113 3.96 13.76 8.88
CA ALA A 113 5.17 13.19 8.30
C ALA A 113 4.90 11.83 7.62
N ALA A 114 4.11 10.95 8.25
CA ALA A 114 3.71 9.67 7.68
C ALA A 114 2.90 9.84 6.38
N LEU A 115 1.95 10.78 6.35
CA LEU A 115 1.17 11.08 5.15
C LEU A 115 2.01 11.71 4.04
N GLU A 116 2.97 12.58 4.37
CA GLU A 116 3.90 13.17 3.41
C GLU A 116 4.83 12.11 2.80
N LYS A 117 5.37 11.18 3.61
CA LYS A 117 6.18 10.06 3.15
C LYS A 117 5.37 9.18 2.17
N ARG A 118 4.13 8.84 2.52
CA ARG A 118 3.24 8.08 1.64
C ARG A 118 2.92 8.82 0.33
N ARG A 119 2.63 10.11 0.40
CA ARG A 119 2.40 10.95 -0.78
C ARG A 119 3.63 11.01 -1.69
N SER A 120 4.82 11.11 -1.13
CA SER A 120 6.08 11.10 -1.88
C SER A 120 6.27 9.78 -2.63
N HIS A 121 5.98 8.65 -2.00
CA HIS A 121 6.05 7.32 -2.62
C HIS A 121 5.14 7.21 -3.84
N TYR A 122 3.87 7.64 -3.75
CA TYR A 122 2.97 7.67 -4.90
C TYR A 122 3.48 8.56 -6.04
N ARG A 123 4.06 9.73 -5.72
CA ARG A 123 4.63 10.63 -6.74
C ARG A 123 5.81 9.99 -7.46
N SER A 124 6.71 9.32 -6.76
CA SER A 124 7.85 8.60 -7.36
C SER A 124 7.36 7.48 -8.29
N GLY A 125 6.37 6.69 -7.86
CA GLY A 125 5.78 5.63 -8.69
C GLY A 125 5.14 6.18 -9.97
N MET A 126 4.43 7.31 -9.88
CA MET A 126 3.84 7.97 -11.05
C MET A 126 4.90 8.47 -12.05
N LEU A 127 6.00 9.06 -11.55
CA LEU A 127 7.11 9.51 -12.40
C LEU A 127 7.77 8.32 -13.10
N GLY A 128 8.01 7.21 -12.37
CA GLY A 128 8.54 5.98 -12.94
C GLY A 128 7.65 5.41 -14.04
N ALA A 129 6.33 5.36 -13.81
CA ALA A 129 5.36 4.92 -14.81
C ALA A 129 5.38 5.82 -16.06
N LEU A 130 5.43 7.14 -15.87
CA LEU A 130 5.52 8.10 -17.00
C LEU A 130 6.78 7.87 -17.83
N VAL A 131 7.94 7.72 -17.18
CA VAL A 131 9.21 7.45 -17.88
C VAL A 131 9.12 6.15 -18.67
N LEU A 132 8.55 5.09 -18.07
CA LEU A 132 8.36 3.81 -18.76
C LEU A 132 7.47 3.94 -19.99
N VAL A 133 6.36 4.70 -19.91
CA VAL A 133 5.50 4.99 -21.07
C VAL A 133 6.28 5.70 -22.18
N LEU A 134 7.06 6.72 -21.83
CA LEU A 134 7.88 7.45 -22.79
C LEU A 134 8.92 6.54 -23.45
N VAL A 135 9.56 5.65 -22.71
CA VAL A 135 10.52 4.66 -23.24
C VAL A 135 9.83 3.69 -24.20
N LEU A 136 8.65 3.18 -23.86
CA LEU A 136 7.90 2.26 -24.72
C LEU A 136 7.45 2.93 -26.02
N LEU A 137 7.01 4.18 -25.94
CA LEU A 137 6.57 4.93 -27.12
C LEU A 137 7.73 5.37 -28.03
N SER A 138 8.85 5.81 -27.44
CA SER A 138 10.04 6.27 -28.18
C SER A 138 10.90 5.12 -28.67
N GLY A 139 10.94 3.99 -27.95
CA GLY A 139 11.79 2.85 -28.29
C GLY A 139 11.54 2.28 -29.67
N ARG A 140 10.28 2.23 -30.10
CA ARG A 140 9.90 1.83 -31.48
C ARG A 140 10.45 2.77 -32.54
N HIS A 141 10.39 4.09 -32.31
CA HIS A 141 10.92 5.09 -33.25
C HIS A 141 12.44 5.06 -33.27
N ALA A 142 13.10 4.95 -32.13
CA ALA A 142 14.54 4.81 -32.02
C ALA A 142 15.04 3.53 -32.72
N TYR A 143 14.34 2.40 -32.48
CA TYR A 143 14.66 1.14 -33.14
C TYR A 143 14.55 1.24 -34.67
N LYS A 144 13.44 1.80 -35.21
CA LYS A 144 13.27 1.99 -36.67
C LYS A 144 14.36 2.88 -37.28
N ALA A 145 14.81 3.91 -36.56
CA ALA A 145 15.91 4.77 -37.00
C ALA A 145 17.25 4.00 -37.05
N ILE A 146 17.48 3.07 -36.11
CA ILE A 146 18.71 2.26 -36.06
C ILE A 146 18.65 1.11 -37.06
N SER A 147 17.49 0.49 -37.31
CA SER A 147 17.31 -0.66 -38.20
C SER A 147 17.61 -0.30 -39.67
N GLN A 148 17.50 0.98 -40.06
CA GLN A 148 17.92 1.46 -41.36
C GLN A 148 19.40 1.19 -41.65
N TYR A 149 20.21 0.94 -40.61
CA TYR A 149 21.64 0.60 -40.73
C TYR A 149 21.94 -0.90 -40.76
N GLY A 150 20.93 -1.77 -40.96
CA GLY A 150 21.12 -3.19 -41.24
C GLY A 150 20.97 -4.14 -40.02
N PHE A 151 20.35 -3.73 -38.94
CA PHE A 151 20.10 -4.60 -37.79
C PHE A 151 18.79 -5.37 -37.95
N SER A 152 18.92 -6.66 -38.19
CA SER A 152 17.98 -7.81 -38.28
C SER A 152 16.50 -7.55 -38.69
N SER A 153 16.18 -8.00 -39.91
CA SER A 153 14.82 -8.14 -40.46
C SER A 153 13.82 -8.92 -39.58
N TRP A 154 14.30 -9.80 -38.67
CA TRP A 154 13.47 -10.53 -37.74
C TRP A 154 12.82 -9.64 -36.68
N LEU A 155 13.55 -8.71 -36.10
CA LEU A 155 13.04 -7.77 -35.09
C LEU A 155 12.03 -6.78 -35.73
N ASP A 156 12.23 -6.37 -36.95
CA ASP A 156 11.25 -5.53 -37.67
C ASP A 156 9.90 -6.25 -37.81
N THR A 157 9.93 -7.54 -38.18
CA THR A 157 8.72 -8.35 -38.30
C THR A 157 7.98 -8.51 -36.95
N GLN A 158 8.72 -8.64 -35.84
CA GLN A 158 8.12 -8.76 -34.51
C GLN A 158 7.51 -7.44 -34.03
N LEU A 159 8.20 -6.33 -34.21
CA LEU A 159 7.73 -4.99 -33.79
C LEU A 159 6.52 -4.51 -34.58
N ASP A 160 6.37 -4.92 -35.85
CA ASP A 160 5.22 -4.60 -36.68
C ASP A 160 4.09 -5.63 -36.57
N SER A 161 4.27 -6.67 -35.77
CA SER A 161 3.22 -7.66 -35.53
C SER A 161 2.03 -7.05 -34.79
N PRO A 162 0.79 -7.40 -35.16
CA PRO A 162 -0.41 -6.92 -34.49
C PRO A 162 -0.46 -7.32 -33.01
N VAL A 163 0.16 -8.44 -32.65
CA VAL A 163 0.27 -8.91 -31.25
C VAL A 163 1.11 -7.95 -30.42
N TYR A 164 2.27 -7.52 -30.93
CA TYR A 164 3.12 -6.53 -30.24
C TYR A 164 2.40 -5.19 -30.06
N MET A 165 1.69 -4.73 -31.09
CA MET A 165 0.90 -3.49 -31.01
C MET A 165 -0.18 -3.57 -29.93
N VAL A 166 -0.95 -4.67 -29.88
CA VAL A 166 -1.99 -4.88 -28.89
C VAL A 166 -1.39 -4.94 -27.48
N LEU A 167 -0.30 -5.68 -27.27
CA LEU A 167 0.39 -5.76 -25.98
C LEU A 167 0.89 -4.40 -25.50
N THR A 168 1.49 -3.60 -26.41
CA THR A 168 1.96 -2.26 -26.08
C THR A 168 0.81 -1.35 -25.68
N ILE A 169 -0.31 -1.37 -26.40
CA ILE A 169 -1.52 -0.61 -26.05
C ILE A 169 -2.05 -1.01 -24.67
N LEU A 170 -2.12 -2.30 -24.38
CA LEU A 170 -2.60 -2.79 -23.09
C LEU A 170 -1.69 -2.36 -21.93
N ILE A 171 -0.36 -2.44 -22.12
CA ILE A 171 0.61 -1.99 -21.12
C ILE A 171 0.47 -0.48 -20.87
N VAL A 172 0.43 0.32 -21.93
CA VAL A 172 0.28 1.79 -21.83
C VAL A 172 -1.03 2.14 -21.15
N ALA A 173 -2.15 1.50 -21.54
CA ALA A 173 -3.45 1.73 -20.92
C ALA A 173 -3.44 1.37 -19.41
N GLY A 174 -2.81 0.26 -19.02
CA GLY A 174 -2.63 -0.12 -17.63
C GLY A 174 -1.80 0.88 -16.82
N LEU A 175 -0.69 1.36 -17.38
CA LEU A 175 0.16 2.39 -16.75
C LEU A 175 -0.58 3.73 -16.60
N LEU A 176 -1.37 4.14 -17.59
CA LEU A 176 -2.18 5.35 -17.51
C LEU A 176 -3.28 5.23 -16.46
N ALA A 177 -3.98 4.09 -16.40
CA ALA A 177 -4.98 3.83 -15.38
C ALA A 177 -4.38 3.86 -13.97
N GLY A 178 -3.22 3.22 -13.77
CA GLY A 178 -2.45 3.28 -12.52
C GLY A 178 -2.01 4.71 -12.17
N GLY A 179 -1.57 5.48 -13.15
CA GLY A 179 -1.21 6.88 -12.99
C GLY A 179 -2.38 7.75 -12.52
N ILE A 180 -3.56 7.56 -13.11
CA ILE A 180 -4.79 8.28 -12.70
C ILE A 180 -5.18 7.91 -11.26
N ALA A 181 -5.16 6.62 -10.91
CA ALA A 181 -5.44 6.17 -9.54
C ALA A 181 -4.44 6.75 -8.54
N GLY A 182 -3.14 6.77 -8.88
CA GLY A 182 -2.09 7.41 -8.09
C GLY A 182 -2.32 8.91 -7.90
N MET A 183 -2.75 9.62 -8.96
CA MET A 183 -3.07 11.06 -8.87
C MET A 183 -4.23 11.34 -7.92
N ILE A 184 -5.29 10.53 -7.96
CA ILE A 184 -6.42 10.63 -7.04
C ILE A 184 -5.94 10.44 -5.60
N SER A 185 -5.10 9.42 -5.36
CA SER A 185 -4.53 9.15 -4.03
C SER A 185 -3.67 10.30 -3.52
N VAL A 186 -2.78 10.86 -4.35
CA VAL A 186 -1.94 12.04 -4.01
C VAL A 186 -2.79 13.25 -3.63
N ARG A 187 -3.89 13.53 -4.39
CA ARG A 187 -4.80 14.64 -4.08
C ARG A 187 -5.55 14.42 -2.77
N ARG A 188 -6.01 13.19 -2.51
CA ARG A 188 -6.71 12.84 -1.26
C ARG A 188 -5.81 13.00 -0.04
N GLU A 189 -4.58 12.47 -0.10
CA GLU A 189 -3.60 12.63 0.97
C GLU A 189 -3.22 14.11 1.17
N GLY A 190 -3.10 14.89 0.10
CA GLY A 190 -2.87 16.33 0.19
C GLY A 190 -3.93 17.06 1.02
N LYS A 191 -5.21 16.74 0.80
CA LYS A 191 -6.32 17.33 1.60
C LYS A 191 -6.25 16.92 3.06
N LYS A 192 -5.96 15.65 3.37
CA LYS A 192 -5.78 15.18 4.75
C LYS A 192 -4.63 15.91 5.45
N ILE A 193 -3.49 16.09 4.77
CA ILE A 193 -2.34 16.83 5.30
C ILE A 193 -2.71 18.29 5.60
N GLU A 194 -3.41 18.97 4.70
CA GLU A 194 -3.85 20.36 4.92
C GLU A 194 -4.80 20.48 6.11
N GLU A 195 -5.73 19.54 6.27
CA GLU A 195 -6.64 19.51 7.41
C GLU A 195 -5.88 19.34 8.74
N LEU A 196 -4.92 18.40 8.81
CA LEU A 196 -4.10 18.19 9.99
C LEU A 196 -3.21 19.41 10.29
N LYS A 197 -2.63 20.06 9.28
CA LYS A 197 -1.85 21.31 9.44
C LYS A 197 -2.72 22.44 9.96
N ARG A 198 -3.97 22.55 9.55
CA ARG A 198 -4.92 23.53 10.11
C ARG A 198 -5.22 23.25 11.58
N ARG A 199 -5.47 21.99 11.96
CA ARG A 199 -5.70 21.62 13.36
C ARG A 199 -4.50 21.98 14.23
N ARG A 200 -3.28 21.68 13.78
CA ARG A 200 -2.06 22.06 14.50
C ARG A 200 -1.98 23.56 14.79
N MET A 201 -2.29 24.43 13.79
CA MET A 201 -2.29 25.90 13.98
C MET A 201 -3.36 26.42 14.94
N ILE A 202 -4.37 25.61 15.30
CA ILE A 202 -5.43 25.99 16.25
C ILE A 202 -5.04 25.53 17.66
N GLU A 203 -4.22 24.48 17.78
CA GLU A 203 -3.77 23.92 19.07
C GLU A 203 -2.52 24.63 19.61
N GLU A 204 -1.76 25.39 18.78
CA GLU A 204 -0.68 26.30 19.18
C GLU A 204 -1.21 27.69 19.59
#